data_25234e5a5376a6d0255377ced2a31d61
#
_entry.id   25234e5a5376a6d0255377ced2a31d61
#
_cell.length_a   1.000
_cell.length_b   1.000
_cell.length_c   1.000
_cell.angle_alpha   90.00
_cell.angle_beta   90.00
_cell.angle_gamma   90.00
#
_symmetry.space_group_name_H-M   'P 1'
#
loop_
_entity.id
_entity.type
_entity.pdbx_description
1 polymer ?
#
loop_
_entity_poly.entity_id
_entity_poly.type
_entity_poly.pdbx_seq_one_letter_code
_entity_poly.pdbx_strand_id
1 'polypeptide(L)'
;MDPPHNRWAFHHVADLMKTAPISNHGGSVSPLPRRPIHLDDISFTALDGSTTNWNRHLRETYCDAICVIHDGHIVDERYFNGLDEGSLHLLMSVTKSMTAAALGVAIGRGLLSINDLVTTIAPEFAGTSLDGCTVRQLIDMTAGTDFVEDYGLYLNPDSDSVLIEYERQAGYRPLGNSPAIGVLKHFTTYANARPHGTIFDYRSPLTNIVARILEIVNGIPFNDVLSRDIWSTFGMEHRANILVDPLGFPAAEGGMSCSVRDLARFGLAYLNDGVINGQAVLPESWVQDTREGDDDARNCYASYVQNFAGASFEGDNWSMYHNAFWVMERNQQFSGLGIFGQYCWIHRPSRTVIARFSTYPSATPYDLSAETVRGFNAVVQTLVSRPR
;
A
#
# COMPACT_ATOMS: atom_id res chain seq x y z
N MET A 1 -8.91 8.54 -14.40
CA MET A 1 -8.07 8.42 -13.18
C MET A 1 -6.84 9.33 -13.24
N ASP A 2 -6.45 9.77 -14.44
CA ASP A 2 -5.25 10.62 -14.60
C ASP A 2 -5.48 12.08 -14.17
N PRO A 3 -4.43 12.82 -13.75
CA PRO A 3 -4.52 14.23 -13.41
C PRO A 3 -5.00 15.09 -14.58
N PRO A 4 -5.77 16.16 -14.32
CA PRO A 4 -6.21 16.65 -13.01
C PRO A 4 -7.50 15.99 -12.48
N HIS A 5 -8.06 15.01 -13.21
CA HIS A 5 -9.33 14.36 -12.88
C HIS A 5 -9.22 13.41 -11.68
N ASN A 6 -8.00 12.97 -11.32
CA ASN A 6 -7.73 12.13 -10.15
C ASN A 6 -8.25 12.77 -8.86
N ARG A 7 -8.25 14.10 -8.73
CA ARG A 7 -8.77 14.80 -7.56
C ARG A 7 -10.24 14.48 -7.25
N TRP A 8 -11.04 14.23 -8.26
CA TRP A 8 -12.42 13.79 -8.12
C TRP A 8 -12.52 12.26 -8.17
N ALA A 9 -11.81 11.64 -9.11
CA ALA A 9 -11.97 10.23 -9.42
C ALA A 9 -11.55 9.29 -8.27
N PHE A 10 -10.54 9.65 -7.46
CA PHE A 10 -10.02 8.79 -6.40
C PHE A 10 -10.99 8.57 -5.23
N HIS A 11 -11.96 9.45 -5.04
CA HIS A 11 -13.03 9.23 -4.06
C HIS A 11 -14.39 8.86 -4.70
N HIS A 12 -14.39 8.57 -6.03
CA HIS A 12 -15.56 8.13 -6.80
C HIS A 12 -15.28 6.86 -7.62
N VAL A 13 -14.37 6.02 -7.15
CA VAL A 13 -13.95 4.81 -7.91
C VAL A 13 -15.14 3.91 -8.23
N ALA A 14 -16.03 3.68 -7.27
CA ALA A 14 -17.19 2.82 -7.46
C ALA A 14 -18.25 3.39 -8.43
N ASP A 15 -18.22 4.70 -8.69
CA ASP A 15 -19.07 5.35 -9.68
C ASP A 15 -18.52 5.20 -11.11
N LEU A 16 -17.20 5.02 -11.22
CA LEU A 16 -16.49 4.98 -12.51
C LEU A 16 -16.20 3.55 -12.98
N MET A 17 -15.97 2.63 -12.04
CA MET A 17 -15.41 1.31 -12.31
C MET A 17 -16.14 0.23 -11.52
N LYS A 18 -16.05 -1.01 -11.99
CA LYS A 18 -16.57 -2.17 -11.25
C LYS A 18 -15.74 -2.40 -9.99
N THR A 19 -16.41 -2.58 -8.86
CA THR A 19 -15.79 -2.89 -7.59
C THR A 19 -16.49 -4.06 -6.90
N ALA A 20 -15.74 -4.80 -6.08
CA ALA A 20 -16.28 -5.77 -5.12
C ALA A 20 -16.29 -5.12 -3.72
N PRO A 21 -17.33 -5.37 -2.89
CA PRO A 21 -17.40 -4.83 -1.55
C PRO A 21 -16.46 -5.56 -0.59
N ILE A 22 -15.93 -4.81 0.39
CA ILE A 22 -15.25 -5.34 1.57
C ILE A 22 -16.03 -4.87 2.79
N SER A 23 -16.47 -5.80 3.64
CA SER A 23 -17.40 -5.52 4.72
C SER A 23 -16.83 -5.92 6.08
N ASN A 24 -17.16 -5.16 7.13
CA ASN A 24 -16.90 -5.55 8.51
C ASN A 24 -17.99 -6.49 9.07
N HIS A 25 -18.95 -6.91 8.25
CA HIS A 25 -20.06 -7.79 8.60
C HIS A 25 -20.85 -7.35 9.85
N GLY A 26 -20.87 -6.04 10.15
CA GLY A 26 -21.53 -5.50 11.34
C GLY A 26 -20.78 -5.79 12.64
N GLY A 27 -19.48 -6.12 12.54
CA GLY A 27 -18.61 -6.29 13.70
C GLY A 27 -18.43 -5.01 14.53
N SER A 28 -17.93 -5.16 15.75
CA SER A 28 -17.67 -4.01 16.64
C SER A 28 -16.55 -3.15 16.05
N VAL A 29 -16.77 -1.84 16.01
CA VAL A 29 -15.77 -0.87 15.55
C VAL A 29 -14.70 -0.69 16.62
N SER A 30 -13.43 -0.76 16.21
CA SER A 30 -12.30 -0.45 17.08
C SER A 30 -12.26 1.06 17.36
N PRO A 31 -12.43 1.51 18.63
CA PRO A 31 -12.49 2.91 18.93
C PRO A 31 -11.14 3.60 18.66
N LEU A 32 -11.21 4.82 18.12
CA LEU A 32 -10.10 5.75 18.01
C LEU A 32 -10.39 6.97 18.88
N PRO A 33 -9.98 6.98 20.16
CA PRO A 33 -10.23 8.10 21.04
C PRO A 33 -9.51 9.35 20.52
N ARG A 34 -10.10 10.53 20.79
CA ARG A 34 -9.57 11.82 20.33
C ARG A 34 -8.87 12.56 21.46
N ARG A 35 -7.69 13.08 21.15
CA ARG A 35 -6.92 14.02 21.99
C ARG A 35 -6.32 15.08 21.08
N PRO A 36 -7.13 16.00 20.51
CA PRO A 36 -6.67 16.94 19.51
C PRO A 36 -5.50 17.78 20.01
N ILE A 37 -4.51 17.95 19.13
CA ILE A 37 -3.33 18.78 19.36
C ILE A 37 -3.31 19.83 18.25
N HIS A 38 -3.07 21.09 18.63
CA HIS A 38 -2.92 22.15 17.64
C HIS A 38 -1.59 21.99 16.91
N LEU A 39 -1.64 21.57 15.65
CA LEU A 39 -0.48 21.32 14.79
C LEU A 39 -0.27 22.41 13.72
N ASP A 40 -1.22 23.34 13.53
CA ASP A 40 -1.22 24.33 12.44
C ASP A 40 0.06 25.16 12.37
N ASP A 41 0.58 25.53 13.53
CA ASP A 41 1.74 26.41 13.68
C ASP A 41 3.08 25.66 13.72
N ILE A 42 3.08 24.33 13.52
CA ILE A 42 4.32 23.59 13.36
C ILE A 42 5.04 24.14 12.15
N SER A 43 6.19 24.76 12.40
CA SER A 43 7.01 25.38 11.37
C SER A 43 8.23 24.52 11.06
N PHE A 44 8.53 24.33 9.80
CA PHE A 44 9.68 23.57 9.32
C PHE A 44 10.20 24.12 7.99
N THR A 45 11.40 23.69 7.62
CA THR A 45 12.03 24.11 6.36
C THR A 45 11.53 23.22 5.23
N ALA A 46 10.90 23.81 4.22
CA ALA A 46 10.49 23.17 2.98
C ALA A 46 11.70 22.76 2.14
N LEU A 47 11.48 21.95 1.10
CA LEU A 47 12.53 21.45 0.22
C LEU A 47 13.30 22.59 -0.50
N ASP A 48 12.62 23.67 -0.84
CA ASP A 48 13.19 24.87 -1.48
C ASP A 48 13.94 25.80 -0.50
N GLY A 49 14.05 25.42 0.77
CA GLY A 49 14.69 26.22 1.84
C GLY A 49 13.79 27.27 2.48
N SER A 50 12.56 27.46 2.01
CA SER A 50 11.60 28.39 2.61
C SER A 50 11.04 27.83 3.92
N THR A 51 10.44 28.71 4.76
CA THR A 51 9.71 28.28 5.94
C THR A 51 8.26 28.04 5.57
N THR A 52 7.73 26.86 5.92
CA THR A 52 6.33 26.48 5.79
C THR A 52 5.74 26.08 7.14
N ASN A 53 4.43 25.84 7.21
CA ASN A 53 3.76 25.29 8.37
C ASN A 53 2.85 24.13 7.97
N TRP A 54 2.40 23.33 8.97
CA TRP A 54 1.63 22.13 8.72
C TRP A 54 0.36 22.36 7.87
N ASN A 55 -0.42 23.39 8.18
CA ASN A 55 -1.65 23.69 7.46
C ASN A 55 -1.40 24.06 5.99
N ARG A 56 -0.40 24.89 5.74
CA ARG A 56 0.01 25.29 4.39
C ARG A 56 0.57 24.09 3.62
N HIS A 57 1.43 23.30 4.27
CA HIS A 57 2.04 22.09 3.72
C HIS A 57 0.98 21.09 3.21
N LEU A 58 -0.06 20.78 4.01
CA LEU A 58 -1.11 19.86 3.58
C LEU A 58 -1.82 20.32 2.29
N ARG A 59 -2.03 21.63 2.13
CA ARG A 59 -2.67 22.20 0.94
C ARG A 59 -1.75 22.16 -0.28
N GLU A 60 -0.50 22.54 -0.11
CA GLU A 60 0.50 22.62 -1.18
C GLU A 60 0.94 21.24 -1.66
N THR A 61 0.80 20.21 -0.82
CA THR A 61 1.08 18.83 -1.17
C THR A 61 -0.18 18.02 -1.53
N TYR A 62 -1.25 18.68 -1.97
CA TYR A 62 -2.48 18.05 -2.51
C TYR A 62 -3.12 17.03 -1.55
N CYS A 63 -3.08 17.27 -0.25
CA CYS A 63 -3.72 16.40 0.73
C CYS A 63 -5.25 16.42 0.55
N ASP A 64 -5.87 15.25 0.50
CA ASP A 64 -7.33 15.09 0.43
C ASP A 64 -7.91 14.69 1.78
N ALA A 65 -7.23 13.86 2.54
CA ALA A 65 -7.54 13.57 3.94
C ALA A 65 -6.28 13.13 4.71
N ILE A 66 -6.27 13.40 6.00
CA ILE A 66 -5.21 12.95 6.89
C ILE A 66 -5.77 12.59 8.26
N CYS A 67 -5.25 11.51 8.86
CA CYS A 67 -5.50 11.12 10.25
C CYS A 67 -4.17 10.81 10.92
N VAL A 68 -3.83 11.58 11.95
CA VAL A 68 -2.61 11.39 12.75
C VAL A 68 -3.00 10.77 14.08
N ILE A 69 -2.49 9.55 14.34
CA ILE A 69 -2.62 8.89 15.64
C ILE A 69 -1.30 9.01 16.40
N HIS A 70 -1.37 9.42 17.67
CA HIS A 70 -0.23 9.43 18.59
C HIS A 70 -0.64 8.83 19.93
N ASP A 71 0.15 7.88 20.44
CA ASP A 71 -0.19 7.13 21.67
C ASP A 71 -1.64 6.59 21.69
N GLY A 72 -2.10 6.06 20.54
CA GLY A 72 -3.43 5.48 20.40
C GLY A 72 -4.60 6.47 20.28
N HIS A 73 -4.34 7.79 20.22
CA HIS A 73 -5.37 8.82 20.10
C HIS A 73 -5.24 9.55 18.77
N ILE A 74 -6.37 9.90 18.16
CA ILE A 74 -6.39 10.86 17.04
C ILE A 74 -6.00 12.23 17.59
N VAL A 75 -4.86 12.76 17.13
CA VAL A 75 -4.35 14.09 17.53
C VAL A 75 -4.59 15.15 16.47
N ASP A 76 -4.68 14.77 15.20
CA ASP A 76 -5.06 15.63 14.07
C ASP A 76 -5.85 14.83 13.05
N GLU A 77 -6.91 15.42 12.51
CA GLU A 77 -7.76 14.80 11.49
C GLU A 77 -8.37 15.89 10.63
N ARG A 78 -8.14 15.83 9.32
CA ARG A 78 -8.59 16.85 8.38
C ARG A 78 -9.04 16.22 7.07
N TYR A 79 -9.98 16.92 6.45
CA TYR A 79 -10.58 16.54 5.17
C TYR A 79 -10.58 17.76 4.25
N PHE A 80 -10.21 17.53 3.00
CA PHE A 80 -10.16 18.53 1.95
C PHE A 80 -10.88 17.99 0.72
N ASN A 81 -10.97 18.77 -0.33
CA ASN A 81 -11.50 18.34 -1.62
C ASN A 81 -12.91 17.70 -1.56
N GLY A 82 -13.74 18.14 -0.58
CA GLY A 82 -15.10 17.64 -0.41
C GLY A 82 -15.22 16.29 0.33
N LEU A 83 -14.12 15.73 0.85
CA LEU A 83 -14.16 14.50 1.65
C LEU A 83 -14.68 14.78 3.08
N ASP A 84 -15.19 13.73 3.70
CA ASP A 84 -15.60 13.64 5.10
C ASP A 84 -15.09 12.30 5.73
N GLU A 85 -15.50 12.03 6.96
CA GLU A 85 -15.05 10.87 7.72
C GLU A 85 -15.47 9.52 7.10
N GLY A 86 -16.57 9.50 6.36
CA GLY A 86 -17.10 8.32 5.68
C GLY A 86 -16.64 8.17 4.23
N SER A 87 -15.97 9.17 3.69
CA SER A 87 -15.52 9.17 2.29
C SER A 87 -14.46 8.10 2.06
N LEU A 88 -14.68 7.28 1.02
CA LEU A 88 -13.68 6.32 0.57
C LEU A 88 -12.73 6.99 -0.40
N HIS A 89 -11.46 6.63 -0.34
CA HIS A 89 -10.44 7.12 -1.26
C HIS A 89 -9.56 5.97 -1.72
N LEU A 90 -9.15 6.00 -2.99
CA LEU A 90 -8.29 5.00 -3.60
C LEU A 90 -6.91 4.96 -2.91
N LEU A 91 -6.51 3.78 -2.50
CA LEU A 91 -5.25 3.54 -1.76
C LEU A 91 -4.04 3.40 -2.69
N MET A 92 -4.27 3.17 -3.97
CA MET A 92 -3.19 2.74 -4.85
C MET A 92 -2.37 1.61 -4.18
N SER A 93 -1.07 1.64 -4.27
CA SER A 93 -0.21 0.54 -3.80
C SER A 93 -0.19 0.31 -2.28
N VAL A 94 -0.81 1.15 -1.46
CA VAL A 94 -1.05 0.80 -0.05
C VAL A 94 -1.96 -0.45 0.06
N THR A 95 -2.75 -0.75 -0.98
CA THR A 95 -3.51 -2.00 -1.11
C THR A 95 -2.62 -3.25 -0.96
N LYS A 96 -1.38 -3.20 -1.43
CA LYS A 96 -0.41 -4.30 -1.31
C LYS A 96 -0.12 -4.65 0.15
N SER A 97 -0.03 -3.64 1.01
CA SER A 97 0.17 -3.84 2.46
C SER A 97 -1.04 -4.52 3.11
N MET A 98 -2.27 -4.22 2.64
CA MET A 98 -3.48 -4.93 3.09
C MET A 98 -3.47 -6.40 2.63
N THR A 99 -3.04 -6.65 1.39
CA THR A 99 -2.86 -8.01 0.85
C THR A 99 -1.81 -8.79 1.65
N ALA A 100 -0.69 -8.15 2.00
CA ALA A 100 0.35 -8.75 2.83
C ALA A 100 -0.14 -9.06 4.26
N ALA A 101 -0.98 -8.21 4.84
CA ALA A 101 -1.59 -8.50 6.13
C ALA A 101 -2.48 -9.76 6.08
N ALA A 102 -3.29 -9.91 5.02
CA ALA A 102 -4.09 -11.12 4.83
C ALA A 102 -3.21 -12.37 4.62
N LEU A 103 -2.06 -12.22 3.93
CA LEU A 103 -1.06 -13.30 3.82
C LEU A 103 -0.49 -13.68 5.19
N GLY A 104 -0.13 -12.70 6.02
CA GLY A 104 0.34 -12.93 7.39
C GLY A 104 -0.68 -13.68 8.25
N VAL A 105 -1.97 -13.34 8.13
CA VAL A 105 -3.06 -14.06 8.81
C VAL A 105 -3.15 -15.51 8.33
N ALA A 106 -3.09 -15.75 7.02
CA ALA A 106 -3.14 -17.10 6.44
C ALA A 106 -1.94 -17.96 6.89
N ILE A 107 -0.74 -17.40 6.92
CA ILE A 107 0.47 -18.06 7.44
C ILE A 107 0.32 -18.36 8.94
N GLY A 108 -0.15 -17.40 9.73
CA GLY A 108 -0.40 -17.58 11.17
C GLY A 108 -1.42 -18.69 11.49
N ARG A 109 -2.35 -18.95 10.56
CA ARG A 109 -3.30 -20.07 10.64
C ARG A 109 -2.71 -21.40 10.12
N GLY A 110 -1.49 -21.41 9.60
CA GLY A 110 -0.86 -22.59 9.03
C GLY A 110 -1.47 -23.05 7.69
N LEU A 111 -2.12 -22.16 6.94
CA LEU A 111 -2.70 -22.49 5.64
C LEU A 111 -1.64 -22.62 4.55
N LEU A 112 -0.53 -21.93 4.69
CA LEU A 112 0.64 -22.01 3.81
C LEU A 112 1.89 -21.54 4.54
N SER A 113 3.06 -21.85 3.98
CA SER A 113 4.36 -21.31 4.38
C SER A 113 4.81 -20.20 3.44
N ILE A 114 5.51 -19.20 3.96
CA ILE A 114 6.10 -18.13 3.13
C ILE A 114 7.14 -18.67 2.13
N ASN A 115 7.69 -19.86 2.40
CA ASN A 115 8.68 -20.53 1.56
C ASN A 115 8.06 -21.55 0.58
N ASP A 116 6.74 -21.71 0.57
CA ASP A 116 6.09 -22.59 -0.39
C ASP A 116 6.28 -22.08 -1.81
N LEU A 117 6.43 -23.01 -2.76
CA LEU A 117 6.49 -22.68 -4.17
C LEU A 117 5.12 -22.25 -4.68
N VAL A 118 5.08 -21.15 -5.43
CA VAL A 118 3.87 -20.62 -6.04
C VAL A 118 3.13 -21.66 -6.86
N THR A 119 3.85 -22.39 -7.70
CA THR A 119 3.29 -23.40 -8.60
C THR A 119 2.80 -24.67 -7.90
N THR A 120 3.19 -24.90 -6.64
CA THR A 120 2.63 -25.96 -5.80
C THR A 120 1.23 -25.58 -5.29
N ILE A 121 1.02 -24.32 -4.90
CA ILE A 121 -0.28 -23.82 -4.40
C ILE A 121 -1.22 -23.49 -5.57
N ALA A 122 -0.69 -22.85 -6.61
CA ALA A 122 -1.41 -22.36 -7.78
C ALA A 122 -0.84 -22.99 -9.07
N PRO A 123 -1.19 -24.28 -9.36
CA PRO A 123 -0.62 -25.02 -10.50
C PRO A 123 -0.91 -24.40 -11.88
N GLU A 124 -1.90 -23.52 -11.98
CA GLU A 124 -2.18 -22.75 -13.19
C GLU A 124 -1.03 -21.85 -13.65
N PHE A 125 -0.06 -21.59 -12.79
CA PHE A 125 1.16 -20.83 -13.12
C PHE A 125 2.38 -21.72 -13.42
N ALA A 126 2.22 -23.05 -13.46
CA ALA A 126 3.30 -23.95 -13.91
C ALA A 126 3.63 -23.69 -15.39
N GLY A 127 4.92 -23.70 -15.71
CA GLY A 127 5.41 -23.36 -17.06
C GLY A 127 5.42 -21.87 -17.36
N THR A 128 5.26 -21.01 -16.37
CA THR A 128 5.35 -19.54 -16.50
C THR A 128 6.63 -18.99 -15.88
N SER A 129 6.75 -17.67 -15.88
CA SER A 129 7.86 -16.97 -15.19
C SER A 129 7.93 -17.21 -13.67
N LEU A 130 6.98 -17.94 -13.08
CA LEU A 130 6.92 -18.25 -11.64
C LEU A 130 7.45 -19.65 -11.30
N ASP A 131 7.95 -20.41 -12.24
CA ASP A 131 8.56 -21.71 -11.94
C ASP A 131 9.76 -21.54 -10.99
N GLY A 132 9.69 -22.20 -9.83
CA GLY A 132 10.71 -22.09 -8.78
C GLY A 132 10.58 -20.86 -7.89
N CYS A 133 9.61 -19.97 -8.12
CA CYS A 133 9.34 -18.81 -7.29
C CYS A 133 8.63 -19.20 -6.00
N THR A 134 9.04 -18.63 -4.86
CA THR A 134 8.37 -18.79 -3.56
C THR A 134 7.40 -17.65 -3.29
N VAL A 135 6.46 -17.85 -2.34
CA VAL A 135 5.56 -16.80 -1.86
C VAL A 135 6.33 -15.61 -1.30
N ARG A 136 7.47 -15.84 -0.61
CA ARG A 136 8.37 -14.78 -0.15
C ARG A 136 8.84 -13.88 -1.30
N GLN A 137 9.28 -14.48 -2.38
CA GLN A 137 9.80 -13.75 -3.52
C GLN A 137 8.70 -12.96 -4.28
N LEU A 138 7.44 -13.39 -4.20
CA LEU A 138 6.32 -12.57 -4.69
C LEU A 138 6.11 -11.32 -3.84
N ILE A 139 5.95 -11.50 -2.52
CA ILE A 139 5.54 -10.40 -1.64
C ILE A 139 6.65 -9.37 -1.43
N ASP A 140 7.91 -9.80 -1.54
CA ASP A 140 9.09 -8.93 -1.47
C ASP A 140 9.53 -8.40 -2.83
N MET A 141 8.76 -8.69 -3.90
CA MET A 141 9.02 -8.22 -5.27
C MET A 141 10.42 -8.57 -5.79
N THR A 142 10.87 -9.78 -5.48
CA THR A 142 12.16 -10.32 -5.95
C THR A 142 11.99 -11.44 -6.98
N ALA A 143 10.77 -11.69 -7.45
CA ALA A 143 10.50 -12.60 -8.57
C ALA A 143 11.12 -12.06 -9.87
N GLY A 144 11.79 -12.93 -10.64
CA GLY A 144 12.60 -12.55 -11.79
C GLY A 144 11.83 -12.34 -13.09
N THR A 145 10.55 -11.91 -13.09
CA THR A 145 9.76 -11.67 -14.31
C THR A 145 10.29 -10.49 -15.11
N ASP A 146 9.92 -10.39 -16.41
CA ASP A 146 10.34 -9.32 -17.31
C ASP A 146 9.39 -8.11 -17.36
N PHE A 147 8.33 -8.10 -16.54
CA PHE A 147 7.44 -6.95 -16.43
C PHE A 147 8.19 -5.69 -15.98
N VAL A 148 7.94 -4.57 -16.66
CA VAL A 148 8.52 -3.26 -16.32
C VAL A 148 7.41 -2.29 -15.91
N GLU A 149 7.52 -1.73 -14.71
CA GLU A 149 6.58 -0.77 -14.15
C GLU A 149 7.13 0.65 -14.25
N ASP A 150 6.99 1.26 -15.43
CA ASP A 150 7.47 2.62 -15.73
C ASP A 150 6.32 3.63 -15.72
N TYR A 151 6.20 4.40 -14.65
CA TYR A 151 5.19 5.46 -14.50
C TYR A 151 5.45 6.69 -15.37
N GLY A 152 6.63 6.85 -15.97
CA GLY A 152 6.91 7.87 -16.97
C GLY A 152 5.98 7.73 -18.18
N LEU A 153 5.48 6.52 -18.45
CA LEU A 153 4.56 6.23 -19.54
C LEU A 153 3.15 6.81 -19.34
N TYR A 154 2.79 7.24 -18.13
CA TYR A 154 1.53 7.97 -17.88
C TYR A 154 1.46 9.31 -18.60
N LEU A 155 2.60 9.86 -19.03
CA LEU A 155 2.65 11.05 -19.88
C LEU A 155 2.22 10.75 -21.32
N ASN A 156 2.16 9.47 -21.72
CA ASN A 156 1.70 9.01 -23.03
C ASN A 156 0.76 7.79 -22.87
N PRO A 157 -0.49 8.00 -22.41
CA PRO A 157 -1.43 6.92 -22.10
C PRO A 157 -1.89 6.10 -23.30
N ASP A 158 -1.67 6.59 -24.51
CA ASP A 158 -1.98 5.88 -25.77
C ASP A 158 -0.84 4.96 -26.23
N SER A 159 0.24 4.87 -25.45
CA SER A 159 1.36 3.97 -25.79
C SER A 159 0.96 2.51 -25.66
N ASP A 160 1.48 1.66 -26.53
CA ASP A 160 1.36 0.19 -26.46
C ASP A 160 2.36 -0.39 -25.45
N SER A 161 2.44 0.21 -24.24
CA SER A 161 3.36 -0.24 -23.22
C SER A 161 2.77 -1.41 -22.41
N VAL A 162 3.67 -2.24 -21.88
CA VAL A 162 3.32 -3.37 -21.00
C VAL A 162 2.51 -2.91 -19.79
N LEU A 163 2.86 -1.76 -19.20
CA LEU A 163 2.14 -1.19 -18.06
C LEU A 163 0.72 -0.76 -18.43
N ILE A 164 0.53 -0.06 -19.56
CA ILE A 164 -0.81 0.39 -19.99
C ILE A 164 -1.71 -0.80 -20.33
N GLU A 165 -1.17 -1.82 -21.00
CA GLU A 165 -1.95 -3.05 -21.25
C GLU A 165 -2.29 -3.79 -19.96
N TYR A 166 -1.34 -3.87 -19.02
CA TYR A 166 -1.63 -4.43 -17.69
C TYR A 166 -2.76 -3.67 -16.98
N GLU A 167 -2.75 -2.34 -16.98
CA GLU A 167 -3.81 -1.53 -16.37
C GLU A 167 -5.18 -1.72 -17.03
N ARG A 168 -5.22 -1.99 -18.36
CA ARG A 168 -6.46 -2.38 -19.06
C ARG A 168 -6.97 -3.71 -18.52
N GLN A 169 -6.09 -4.71 -18.40
CA GLN A 169 -6.44 -6.04 -17.89
C GLN A 169 -6.75 -6.05 -16.39
N ALA A 170 -6.20 -5.12 -15.60
CA ALA A 170 -6.49 -4.95 -14.19
C ALA A 170 -7.75 -4.09 -13.90
N GLY A 171 -8.35 -3.47 -14.95
CA GLY A 171 -9.59 -2.70 -14.82
C GLY A 171 -9.41 -1.21 -14.49
N TYR A 172 -8.17 -0.70 -14.46
CA TYR A 172 -7.92 0.75 -14.25
C TYR A 172 -8.20 1.59 -15.49
N ARG A 173 -8.17 0.97 -16.66
CA ARG A 173 -8.39 1.63 -17.95
C ARG A 173 -9.42 0.86 -18.77
N PRO A 174 -10.15 1.54 -19.67
CA PRO A 174 -10.97 0.83 -20.66
C PRO A 174 -10.12 -0.12 -21.49
N LEU A 175 -10.67 -1.31 -21.79
CA LEU A 175 -9.99 -2.31 -22.62
C LEU A 175 -9.69 -1.81 -24.04
N GLY A 176 -10.49 -0.88 -24.56
CA GLY A 176 -10.39 -0.47 -25.96
C GLY A 176 -10.62 -1.67 -26.90
N ASN A 177 -9.63 -1.99 -27.73
CA ASN A 177 -9.66 -3.15 -28.63
C ASN A 177 -9.00 -4.41 -28.01
N SER A 178 -8.45 -4.33 -26.79
CA SER A 178 -7.82 -5.48 -26.13
C SER A 178 -8.87 -6.51 -25.71
N PRO A 179 -8.61 -7.81 -25.90
CA PRO A 179 -9.50 -8.85 -25.39
C PRO A 179 -9.51 -8.86 -23.87
N ALA A 180 -10.67 -9.10 -23.25
CA ALA A 180 -10.78 -9.25 -21.80
C ALA A 180 -10.25 -10.62 -21.37
N ILE A 181 -8.99 -10.73 -21.03
CA ILE A 181 -8.37 -11.98 -20.56
C ILE A 181 -8.16 -12.00 -19.03
N GLY A 182 -8.27 -10.85 -18.38
CA GLY A 182 -8.07 -10.68 -16.93
C GLY A 182 -6.59 -10.68 -16.51
N VAL A 183 -6.35 -10.13 -15.33
CA VAL A 183 -4.98 -9.87 -14.86
C VAL A 183 -4.17 -11.15 -14.62
N LEU A 184 -4.79 -12.24 -14.15
CA LEU A 184 -4.09 -13.50 -13.88
C LEU A 184 -3.63 -14.18 -15.18
N LYS A 185 -4.50 -14.21 -16.21
CA LYS A 185 -4.13 -14.77 -17.52
C LYS A 185 -3.12 -13.87 -18.21
N HIS A 186 -3.27 -12.56 -18.10
CA HIS A 186 -2.29 -11.62 -18.65
C HIS A 186 -0.90 -11.83 -18.05
N PHE A 187 -0.83 -12.09 -16.72
CA PHE A 187 0.44 -12.40 -16.04
C PHE A 187 1.19 -13.57 -16.70
N THR A 188 0.50 -14.58 -17.21
CA THR A 188 1.15 -15.76 -17.83
C THR A 188 1.89 -15.44 -19.13
N THR A 189 1.78 -14.22 -19.65
CA THR A 189 2.52 -13.77 -20.85
C THR A 189 3.93 -13.26 -20.52
N TYR A 190 4.24 -13.01 -19.24
CA TYR A 190 5.56 -12.52 -18.84
C TYR A 190 6.59 -13.66 -18.80
N ALA A 191 7.79 -13.38 -19.30
CA ALA A 191 8.90 -14.31 -19.28
C ALA A 191 9.71 -14.20 -17.97
N ASN A 192 10.53 -15.21 -17.68
CA ASN A 192 11.53 -15.10 -16.64
C ASN A 192 12.78 -14.42 -17.21
N ALA A 193 13.18 -13.28 -16.64
CA ALA A 193 14.32 -12.47 -17.08
C ALA A 193 15.60 -12.71 -16.25
N ARG A 194 15.45 -13.28 -15.03
CA ARG A 194 16.57 -13.50 -14.10
C ARG A 194 16.19 -14.49 -12.99
N PRO A 195 17.17 -15.03 -12.24
CA PRO A 195 16.87 -15.87 -11.07
C PRO A 195 16.03 -15.09 -10.04
N HIS A 196 15.07 -15.78 -9.42
CA HIS A 196 14.27 -15.24 -8.32
C HIS A 196 15.16 -14.99 -7.08
N GLY A 197 14.81 -13.98 -6.27
CA GLY A 197 15.50 -13.67 -5.03
C GLY A 197 16.85 -12.97 -5.21
N THR A 198 17.14 -12.39 -6.37
CA THR A 198 18.43 -11.75 -6.63
C THR A 198 18.41 -10.22 -6.58
N ILE A 199 17.31 -9.61 -7.04
CA ILE A 199 17.16 -8.15 -7.11
C ILE A 199 15.71 -7.81 -6.75
N PHE A 200 15.52 -6.80 -5.90
CA PHE A 200 14.24 -6.15 -5.75
C PHE A 200 13.91 -5.39 -7.05
N ASP A 201 12.70 -5.58 -7.54
CA ASP A 201 12.20 -4.83 -8.70
C ASP A 201 10.69 -4.69 -8.57
N TYR A 202 10.24 -3.45 -8.35
CA TYR A 202 8.84 -3.19 -8.02
C TYR A 202 7.93 -3.58 -9.19
N ARG A 203 7.00 -4.53 -8.95
CA ARG A 203 6.15 -5.13 -9.97
C ARG A 203 4.78 -5.46 -9.42
N SER A 204 3.84 -4.57 -9.65
CA SER A 204 2.48 -4.68 -9.15
C SER A 204 1.79 -6.02 -9.44
N PRO A 205 1.92 -6.63 -10.64
CA PRO A 205 1.26 -7.90 -10.96
C PRO A 205 1.56 -9.04 -9.98
N LEU A 206 2.72 -9.05 -9.31
CA LEU A 206 3.09 -10.09 -8.34
C LEU A 206 2.12 -10.16 -7.16
N THR A 207 1.56 -9.03 -6.74
CA THR A 207 0.60 -9.01 -5.62
C THR A 207 -0.74 -9.65 -5.99
N ASN A 208 -1.14 -9.59 -7.25
CA ASN A 208 -2.34 -10.30 -7.72
C ASN A 208 -2.16 -11.82 -7.63
N ILE A 209 -0.94 -12.32 -7.83
CA ILE A 209 -0.65 -13.75 -7.63
C ILE A 209 -0.75 -14.12 -6.14
N VAL A 210 -0.29 -13.25 -5.23
CA VAL A 210 -0.50 -13.44 -3.77
C VAL A 210 -1.99 -13.50 -3.44
N ALA A 211 -2.81 -12.60 -4.01
CA ALA A 211 -4.25 -12.63 -3.81
C ALA A 211 -4.89 -13.93 -4.33
N ARG A 212 -4.43 -14.43 -5.48
CA ARG A 212 -4.89 -15.72 -6.02
C ARG A 212 -4.51 -16.89 -5.12
N ILE A 213 -3.30 -16.91 -4.58
CA ILE A 213 -2.88 -17.89 -3.57
C ILE A 213 -3.81 -17.82 -2.36
N LEU A 214 -4.14 -16.61 -1.87
CA LEU A 214 -5.05 -16.43 -0.74
C LEU A 214 -6.46 -16.96 -1.04
N GLU A 215 -6.99 -16.78 -2.25
CA GLU A 215 -8.26 -17.40 -2.65
C GLU A 215 -8.20 -18.93 -2.58
N ILE A 216 -7.13 -19.53 -3.13
CA ILE A 216 -6.97 -20.99 -3.17
C ILE A 216 -6.91 -21.56 -1.76
N VAL A 217 -6.06 -21.04 -0.88
CA VAL A 217 -5.86 -21.61 0.46
C VAL A 217 -7.03 -21.36 1.40
N ASN A 218 -7.84 -20.31 1.14
CA ASN A 218 -9.04 -19.99 1.92
C ASN A 218 -10.34 -20.57 1.33
N GLY A 219 -10.35 -20.92 0.03
CA GLY A 219 -11.53 -21.41 -0.67
C GLY A 219 -12.65 -20.38 -0.88
N ILE A 220 -12.36 -19.09 -0.78
CA ILE A 220 -13.29 -17.96 -0.95
C ILE A 220 -12.65 -16.84 -1.77
N PRO A 221 -13.44 -15.94 -2.41
CA PRO A 221 -12.93 -14.78 -3.13
C PRO A 221 -12.05 -13.87 -2.27
N PHE A 222 -11.08 -13.19 -2.89
CA PHE A 222 -10.11 -12.38 -2.15
C PHE A 222 -10.72 -11.20 -1.39
N ASN A 223 -11.74 -10.54 -1.93
CA ASN A 223 -12.48 -9.50 -1.20
C ASN A 223 -13.20 -10.04 0.06
N ASP A 224 -13.63 -11.31 0.05
CA ASP A 224 -14.21 -11.96 1.23
C ASP A 224 -13.12 -12.37 2.23
N VAL A 225 -11.91 -12.73 1.76
CA VAL A 225 -10.73 -12.91 2.63
C VAL A 225 -10.43 -11.59 3.36
N LEU A 226 -10.34 -10.47 2.64
CA LEU A 226 -10.12 -9.15 3.24
C LEU A 226 -11.24 -8.77 4.22
N SER A 227 -12.49 -9.06 3.88
CA SER A 227 -13.64 -8.79 4.74
C SER A 227 -13.56 -9.54 6.07
N ARG A 228 -13.27 -10.86 6.00
CA ARG A 228 -13.20 -11.74 7.17
C ARG A 228 -11.95 -11.48 8.01
N ASP A 229 -10.78 -11.39 7.39
CA ASP A 229 -9.49 -11.47 8.08
C ASP A 229 -8.92 -10.10 8.46
N ILE A 230 -9.30 -9.04 7.74
CA ILE A 230 -8.82 -7.69 7.98
C ILE A 230 -9.96 -6.79 8.47
N TRP A 231 -11.01 -6.60 7.66
CA TRP A 231 -12.04 -5.61 7.96
C TRP A 231 -12.80 -5.90 9.27
N SER A 232 -13.26 -7.14 9.42
CA SER A 232 -14.01 -7.55 10.62
C SER A 232 -13.13 -7.64 11.86
N THR A 233 -11.92 -8.21 11.73
CA THR A 233 -11.04 -8.46 12.89
C THR A 233 -10.38 -7.18 13.40
N PHE A 234 -10.05 -6.23 12.51
CA PHE A 234 -9.45 -4.95 12.92
C PHE A 234 -10.52 -3.96 13.43
N GLY A 235 -11.80 -4.29 13.30
CA GLY A 235 -12.90 -3.42 13.70
C GLY A 235 -12.96 -2.15 12.86
N MET A 236 -12.92 -2.30 11.53
CA MET A 236 -13.03 -1.16 10.62
C MET A 236 -14.42 -0.53 10.69
N GLU A 237 -14.48 0.79 10.59
CA GLU A 237 -15.71 1.58 10.81
C GLU A 237 -16.62 1.59 9.58
N HIS A 238 -16.02 1.78 8.41
CA HIS A 238 -16.75 1.90 7.16
C HIS A 238 -16.55 0.67 6.27
N ARG A 239 -17.46 0.46 5.33
CA ARG A 239 -17.21 -0.46 4.23
C ARG A 239 -16.06 0.06 3.40
N ALA A 240 -15.30 -0.87 2.81
CA ALA A 240 -14.37 -0.57 1.75
C ALA A 240 -14.84 -1.22 0.45
N ASN A 241 -14.18 -0.90 -0.64
CA ASN A 241 -14.32 -1.61 -1.89
C ASN A 241 -12.96 -1.87 -2.53
N ILE A 242 -12.93 -2.78 -3.47
CA ILE A 242 -11.76 -3.06 -4.27
C ILE A 242 -12.17 -3.15 -5.75
N LEU A 243 -11.42 -2.46 -6.61
CA LEU A 243 -11.56 -2.55 -8.05
C LEU A 243 -11.48 -4.02 -8.49
N VAL A 244 -12.25 -4.42 -9.48
CA VAL A 244 -12.15 -5.73 -10.08
C VAL A 244 -11.80 -5.63 -11.57
N ASP A 245 -11.05 -6.59 -12.03
CA ASP A 245 -10.70 -6.75 -13.44
C ASP A 245 -11.94 -7.05 -14.32
N PRO A 246 -11.82 -7.06 -15.65
CA PRO A 246 -12.94 -7.37 -16.54
C PRO A 246 -13.62 -8.71 -16.29
N LEU A 247 -12.91 -9.68 -15.67
CA LEU A 247 -13.43 -11.01 -15.33
C LEU A 247 -13.95 -11.12 -13.89
N GLY A 248 -13.78 -10.06 -13.08
CA GLY A 248 -14.26 -9.98 -11.70
C GLY A 248 -13.21 -10.31 -10.65
N PHE A 249 -11.93 -10.50 -11.01
CA PHE A 249 -10.84 -10.71 -10.05
C PHE A 249 -10.43 -9.38 -9.39
N PRO A 250 -10.28 -9.33 -8.05
CA PRO A 250 -9.90 -8.10 -7.34
C PRO A 250 -8.47 -7.64 -7.63
N ALA A 251 -8.31 -6.35 -7.91
CA ALA A 251 -7.02 -5.70 -8.16
C ALA A 251 -6.27 -5.48 -6.84
N ALA A 252 -5.64 -6.54 -6.34
CA ALA A 252 -5.00 -6.62 -5.04
C ALA A 252 -3.74 -5.75 -4.89
N GLU A 253 -3.22 -5.28 -6.01
CA GLU A 253 -2.00 -4.47 -6.06
C GLU A 253 -2.24 -2.96 -5.85
N GLY A 254 -3.50 -2.50 -6.04
CA GLY A 254 -3.75 -1.06 -5.99
C GLY A 254 -5.22 -0.63 -5.95
N GLY A 255 -6.16 -1.56 -6.12
CA GLY A 255 -7.56 -1.25 -6.40
C GLY A 255 -8.45 -0.94 -5.20
N MET A 256 -7.93 -1.00 -3.99
CA MET A 256 -8.74 -0.84 -2.78
C MET A 256 -9.02 0.63 -2.47
N SER A 257 -10.22 0.92 -1.98
CA SER A 257 -10.61 2.23 -1.45
C SER A 257 -11.18 2.07 -0.04
N CYS A 258 -10.75 2.92 0.90
CA CYS A 258 -11.25 2.93 2.28
C CYS A 258 -11.28 4.34 2.87
N SER A 259 -11.81 4.50 4.09
CA SER A 259 -11.74 5.75 4.84
C SER A 259 -10.35 5.97 5.44
N VAL A 260 -9.99 7.25 5.66
CA VAL A 260 -8.68 7.57 6.25
C VAL A 260 -8.54 7.06 7.69
N ARG A 261 -9.65 7.00 8.44
CA ARG A 261 -9.67 6.41 9.78
C ARG A 261 -9.41 4.90 9.75
N ASP A 262 -9.96 4.19 8.76
CA ASP A 262 -9.73 2.75 8.64
C ASP A 262 -8.31 2.44 8.20
N LEU A 263 -7.72 3.28 7.34
CA LEU A 263 -6.29 3.21 7.05
C LEU A 263 -5.43 3.47 8.30
N ALA A 264 -5.84 4.41 9.16
CA ALA A 264 -5.16 4.68 10.43
C ALA A 264 -5.28 3.51 11.42
N ARG A 265 -6.44 2.81 11.49
CA ARG A 265 -6.60 1.56 12.26
C ARG A 265 -5.67 0.47 11.77
N PHE A 266 -5.55 0.33 10.46
CA PHE A 266 -4.59 -0.60 9.87
C PHE A 266 -3.16 -0.32 10.32
N GLY A 267 -2.71 0.92 10.23
CA GLY A 267 -1.40 1.34 10.71
C GLY A 267 -1.21 1.13 12.22
N LEU A 268 -2.27 1.32 13.01
CA LEU A 268 -2.24 1.11 14.46
C LEU A 268 -2.02 -0.37 14.83
N ALA A 269 -2.58 -1.32 14.05
CA ALA A 269 -2.30 -2.74 14.22
C ALA A 269 -0.80 -3.04 14.09
N TYR A 270 -0.15 -2.49 13.06
CA TYR A 270 1.29 -2.66 12.86
C TYR A 270 2.13 -1.92 13.90
N LEU A 271 1.70 -0.74 14.36
CA LEU A 271 2.37 -0.02 15.44
C LEU A 271 2.38 -0.81 16.75
N ASN A 272 1.32 -1.56 17.03
CA ASN A 272 1.10 -2.31 18.27
C ASN A 272 1.35 -3.81 18.11
N ASP A 273 2.27 -4.21 17.24
CA ASP A 273 2.72 -5.60 17.07
C ASP A 273 1.57 -6.60 16.82
N GLY A 274 0.59 -6.17 16.00
CA GLY A 274 -0.54 -7.00 15.59
C GLY A 274 -1.72 -6.97 16.55
N VAL A 275 -1.76 -6.04 17.50
CA VAL A 275 -2.82 -5.94 18.51
C VAL A 275 -3.65 -4.66 18.34
N ILE A 276 -4.98 -4.80 18.32
CA ILE A 276 -5.93 -3.68 18.38
C ILE A 276 -6.87 -3.93 19.56
N ASN A 277 -6.99 -2.94 20.47
CA ASN A 277 -7.88 -3.01 21.65
C ASN A 277 -7.75 -4.31 22.47
N GLY A 278 -6.51 -4.79 22.62
CA GLY A 278 -6.19 -6.01 23.36
C GLY A 278 -6.50 -7.32 22.62
N GLN A 279 -6.95 -7.25 21.37
CA GLN A 279 -7.16 -8.42 20.51
C GLN A 279 -6.01 -8.57 19.51
N ALA A 280 -5.44 -9.78 19.43
CA ALA A 280 -4.48 -10.12 18.39
C ALA A 280 -5.21 -10.26 17.05
N VAL A 281 -4.90 -9.37 16.09
CA VAL A 281 -5.52 -9.33 14.74
C VAL A 281 -4.54 -9.74 13.65
N LEU A 282 -3.23 -9.62 13.93
CA LEU A 282 -2.13 -10.13 13.10
C LEU A 282 -1.18 -10.95 13.97
N PRO A 283 -0.50 -11.97 13.41
CA PRO A 283 0.60 -12.61 14.11
C PRO A 283 1.70 -11.60 14.44
N GLU A 284 2.12 -11.55 15.71
CA GLU A 284 3.24 -10.67 16.13
C GLU A 284 4.50 -10.95 15.30
N SER A 285 4.79 -12.24 15.05
CA SER A 285 5.94 -12.65 14.23
C SER A 285 5.90 -12.08 12.81
N TRP A 286 4.71 -11.96 12.20
CA TRP A 286 4.55 -11.34 10.89
C TRP A 286 4.86 -9.84 10.92
N VAL A 287 4.34 -9.13 11.92
CA VAL A 287 4.58 -7.70 12.09
C VAL A 287 6.06 -7.44 12.38
N GLN A 288 6.68 -8.29 13.22
CA GLN A 288 8.10 -8.22 13.50
C GLN A 288 8.94 -8.46 12.24
N ASP A 289 8.64 -9.52 11.48
CA ASP A 289 9.30 -9.82 10.21
C ASP A 289 9.18 -8.63 9.24
N THR A 290 7.99 -8.03 9.12
CA THR A 290 7.75 -6.87 8.22
C THR A 290 8.69 -5.70 8.51
N ARG A 291 8.90 -5.35 9.78
CA ARG A 291 9.71 -4.18 10.15
C ARG A 291 11.20 -4.46 10.30
N GLU A 292 11.58 -5.69 10.57
CA GLU A 292 12.98 -6.08 10.76
C GLU A 292 13.62 -6.57 9.47
N GLY A 293 12.86 -7.33 8.66
CA GLY A 293 13.35 -7.98 7.46
C GLY A 293 14.57 -8.85 7.72
N ASP A 294 15.17 -9.32 6.64
CA ASP A 294 16.37 -10.15 6.67
C ASP A 294 17.49 -9.55 5.81
N ASP A 295 18.62 -10.24 5.74
CA ASP A 295 19.76 -9.82 4.92
C ASP A 295 19.45 -9.97 3.43
N ASP A 296 18.63 -10.93 3.03
CA ASP A 296 18.26 -11.15 1.63
C ASP A 296 17.41 -9.98 1.10
N ALA A 297 16.41 -9.53 1.86
CA ALA A 297 15.59 -8.36 1.49
C ALA A 297 16.47 -7.10 1.32
N ARG A 298 17.41 -6.87 2.24
CA ARG A 298 18.35 -5.73 2.16
C ARG A 298 19.29 -5.82 0.98
N ASN A 299 19.86 -7.00 0.74
CA ASN A 299 20.81 -7.23 -0.36
C ASN A 299 20.11 -7.07 -1.72
N CYS A 300 18.88 -7.60 -1.86
CA CYS A 300 18.08 -7.41 -3.06
C CYS A 300 17.76 -5.93 -3.31
N TYR A 301 17.40 -5.19 -2.25
CA TYR A 301 17.11 -3.77 -2.36
C TYR A 301 18.37 -2.93 -2.67
N ALA A 302 19.50 -3.23 -2.02
CA ALA A 302 20.78 -2.56 -2.32
C ALA A 302 21.21 -2.77 -3.78
N SER A 303 20.96 -3.95 -4.34
CA SER A 303 21.23 -4.23 -5.75
C SER A 303 20.38 -3.38 -6.70
N TYR A 304 19.10 -3.13 -6.34
CA TYR A 304 18.23 -2.21 -7.07
C TYR A 304 18.77 -0.78 -7.03
N VAL A 305 19.10 -0.27 -5.83
CA VAL A 305 19.64 1.08 -5.65
C VAL A 305 20.92 1.29 -6.46
N GLN A 306 21.83 0.31 -6.47
CA GLN A 306 23.09 0.40 -7.23
C GLN A 306 22.87 0.45 -8.76
N ASN A 307 21.85 -0.25 -9.25
CA ASN A 307 21.65 -0.41 -10.69
C ASN A 307 20.66 0.61 -11.28
N PHE A 308 19.75 1.15 -10.48
CA PHE A 308 18.63 1.96 -10.98
C PHE A 308 18.51 3.34 -10.32
N ALA A 309 19.24 3.62 -9.24
CA ALA A 309 19.14 4.89 -8.54
C ALA A 309 19.99 5.98 -9.20
N GLY A 310 19.46 6.58 -10.23
CA GLY A 310 19.90 7.91 -10.68
C GLY A 310 19.48 9.06 -9.75
N ALA A 311 18.68 8.78 -8.73
CA ALA A 311 18.21 9.73 -7.73
C ALA A 311 18.05 9.00 -6.38
N SER A 312 19.02 9.14 -5.50
CA SER A 312 18.78 8.96 -4.07
C SER A 312 17.81 10.06 -3.63
N PHE A 313 16.65 9.68 -3.18
CA PHE A 313 15.68 10.60 -2.63
C PHE A 313 16.26 11.20 -1.33
N GLU A 314 16.58 12.48 -1.34
CA GLU A 314 16.95 13.18 -0.12
C GLU A 314 15.75 13.11 0.86
N GLY A 315 15.86 12.32 1.92
CA GLY A 315 14.76 12.02 2.85
C GLY A 315 14.13 10.64 2.69
N ASP A 316 14.37 9.92 1.60
CA ASP A 316 13.90 8.56 1.38
C ASP A 316 15.06 7.56 1.62
N ASN A 317 15.49 7.43 2.86
CA ASN A 317 16.46 6.41 3.26
C ASN A 317 15.77 5.06 3.41
N TRP A 318 15.11 4.57 2.33
CA TRP A 318 14.56 3.22 2.32
C TRP A 318 15.70 2.23 2.40
N SER A 319 15.65 1.35 3.39
CA SER A 319 16.67 0.33 3.59
C SER A 319 16.31 -1.00 2.93
N MET A 320 15.02 -1.24 2.71
CA MET A 320 14.51 -2.44 2.05
C MET A 320 13.03 -2.28 1.69
N TYR A 321 12.53 -3.20 0.86
CA TYR A 321 11.12 -3.49 0.67
C TYR A 321 10.83 -4.91 1.18
N HIS A 322 9.90 -5.07 2.13
CA HIS A 322 9.64 -6.35 2.75
C HIS A 322 8.17 -6.47 3.16
N ASN A 323 7.55 -7.63 2.89
CA ASN A 323 6.13 -7.86 3.14
C ASN A 323 5.22 -6.72 2.64
N ALA A 324 5.49 -6.21 1.45
CA ALA A 324 4.78 -5.10 0.83
C ALA A 324 4.79 -3.79 1.65
N PHE A 325 5.82 -3.56 2.44
CA PHE A 325 6.13 -2.29 3.10
C PHE A 325 7.49 -1.76 2.67
N TRP A 326 7.58 -0.47 2.57
CA TRP A 326 8.83 0.27 2.46
C TRP A 326 9.37 0.52 3.86
N VAL A 327 10.54 0.00 4.17
CA VAL A 327 11.18 0.15 5.48
C VAL A 327 12.29 1.19 5.35
N MET A 328 12.16 2.31 6.06
CA MET A 328 13.16 3.38 6.08
C MET A 328 14.22 3.10 7.12
N GLU A 329 13.83 2.95 8.34
CA GLU A 329 14.71 2.62 9.45
C GLU A 329 14.23 1.33 10.10
N ARG A 330 15.12 0.33 10.04
CA ARG A 330 14.86 -1.01 10.54
C ARG A 330 14.27 -0.95 11.95
N ASN A 331 13.15 -1.66 12.15
CA ASN A 331 12.43 -1.76 13.42
C ASN A 331 11.84 -0.45 13.96
N GLN A 332 12.01 0.68 13.29
CA GLN A 332 11.57 1.98 13.77
C GLN A 332 10.54 2.65 12.86
N GLN A 333 10.80 2.68 11.55
CA GLN A 333 9.99 3.43 10.61
C GLN A 333 9.76 2.67 9.31
N PHE A 334 8.50 2.49 8.95
CA PHE A 334 8.10 1.82 7.72
C PHE A 334 6.74 2.35 7.24
N SER A 335 6.43 2.14 5.97
CA SER A 335 5.21 2.68 5.37
C SER A 335 4.67 1.81 4.25
N GLY A 336 3.35 1.67 4.18
CA GLY A 336 2.68 1.40 2.93
C GLY A 336 2.66 2.68 2.10
N LEU A 337 3.09 2.61 0.83
CA LEU A 337 3.11 3.74 -0.09
C LEU A 337 2.24 3.46 -1.31
N GLY A 338 1.56 4.50 -1.79
CA GLY A 338 0.82 4.48 -3.05
C GLY A 338 1.15 5.69 -3.92
N ILE A 339 1.23 5.47 -5.22
CA ILE A 339 1.40 6.58 -6.17
C ILE A 339 0.33 7.65 -5.96
N PHE A 340 0.63 8.87 -6.39
CA PHE A 340 -0.16 10.08 -6.16
C PHE A 340 -0.26 10.50 -4.67
N GLY A 341 0.60 9.96 -3.77
CA GLY A 341 0.77 10.44 -2.41
C GLY A 341 -0.11 9.78 -1.34
N GLN A 342 -0.38 8.48 -1.48
CA GLN A 342 -1.05 7.69 -0.43
C GLN A 342 -0.02 7.16 0.56
N TYR A 343 -0.28 7.30 1.88
CA TYR A 343 0.64 6.85 2.93
C TYR A 343 -0.12 6.18 4.07
N CYS A 344 0.38 5.02 4.50
CA CYS A 344 0.19 4.47 5.83
C CYS A 344 1.54 4.47 6.52
N TRP A 345 1.92 5.61 7.10
CA TRP A 345 3.26 5.84 7.64
C TRP A 345 3.27 5.55 9.15
N ILE A 346 4.24 4.74 9.60
CA ILE A 346 4.32 4.21 10.95
C ILE A 346 5.69 4.53 11.52
N HIS A 347 5.72 5.26 12.65
CA HIS A 347 6.92 5.62 13.38
C HIS A 347 6.83 5.12 14.83
N ARG A 348 7.51 4.01 15.10
CA ARG A 348 7.44 3.29 16.39
C ARG A 348 7.99 4.09 17.55
N PRO A 349 9.17 4.76 17.45
CA PRO A 349 9.74 5.50 18.59
C PRO A 349 8.82 6.58 19.14
N SER A 350 8.07 7.28 18.26
CA SER A 350 7.08 8.27 18.67
C SER A 350 5.69 7.71 18.89
N ARG A 351 5.46 6.40 18.66
CA ARG A 351 4.13 5.78 18.70
C ARG A 351 3.11 6.51 17.82
N THR A 352 3.53 6.87 16.61
CA THR A 352 2.72 7.67 15.68
C THR A 352 2.39 6.88 14.41
N VAL A 353 1.14 7.00 13.97
CA VAL A 353 0.67 6.59 12.65
C VAL A 353 0.16 7.82 11.91
N ILE A 354 0.55 8.00 10.65
CA ILE A 354 -0.01 9.02 9.76
C ILE A 354 -0.62 8.31 8.57
N ALA A 355 -1.95 8.26 8.53
CA ALA A 355 -2.71 7.85 7.37
C ALA A 355 -3.02 9.08 6.52
N ARG A 356 -2.66 9.05 5.23
CA ARG A 356 -2.86 10.19 4.34
C ARG A 356 -3.36 9.74 2.99
N PHE A 357 -4.32 10.50 2.47
CA PHE A 357 -4.79 10.48 1.09
C PHE A 357 -4.38 11.76 0.38
N SER A 358 -4.03 11.63 -0.88
CA SER A 358 -3.58 12.73 -1.71
C SER A 358 -3.85 12.45 -3.19
N THR A 359 -3.81 13.49 -4.00
CA THR A 359 -3.95 13.40 -5.46
C THR A 359 -2.91 14.28 -6.14
N TYR A 360 -1.64 13.88 -6.04
CA TYR A 360 -0.53 14.55 -6.69
C TYR A 360 -0.78 14.73 -8.21
N PRO A 361 -0.21 15.74 -8.83
CA PRO A 361 -0.37 16.00 -10.27
C PRO A 361 0.39 15.02 -11.18
N SER A 362 1.19 14.14 -10.61
CA SER A 362 1.83 13.01 -11.30
C SER A 362 1.95 11.80 -10.37
N ALA A 363 2.20 10.62 -10.92
CA ALA A 363 2.20 9.37 -10.16
C ALA A 363 3.26 9.37 -9.04
N THR A 364 4.49 9.77 -9.37
CA THR A 364 5.65 9.71 -8.46
C THR A 364 6.46 11.00 -8.49
N PRO A 365 5.87 12.17 -8.10
CA PRO A 365 6.61 13.42 -8.06
C PRO A 365 7.58 13.42 -6.88
N TYR A 366 8.86 13.44 -7.19
CA TYR A 366 9.93 13.41 -6.18
C TYR A 366 9.79 14.52 -5.14
N ASP A 367 9.67 15.76 -5.59
CA ASP A 367 9.65 16.92 -4.71
C ASP A 367 8.46 16.90 -3.74
N LEU A 368 7.27 16.50 -4.22
CA LEU A 368 6.08 16.40 -3.37
C LEU A 368 6.17 15.24 -2.37
N SER A 369 6.80 14.14 -2.76
CA SER A 369 7.03 12.99 -1.86
C SER A 369 8.02 13.36 -0.76
N ALA A 370 9.16 13.95 -1.11
CA ALA A 370 10.16 14.41 -0.15
C ALA A 370 9.59 15.48 0.79
N GLU A 371 8.85 16.45 0.24
CA GLU A 371 8.18 17.49 1.01
C GLU A 371 7.18 16.89 2.02
N THR A 372 6.41 15.88 1.59
CA THR A 372 5.46 15.19 2.46
C THR A 372 6.14 14.51 3.65
N VAL A 373 7.25 13.81 3.42
CA VAL A 373 8.02 13.16 4.50
C VAL A 373 8.64 14.18 5.46
N ARG A 374 9.10 15.33 4.96
CA ARG A 374 9.56 16.45 5.83
C ARG A 374 8.46 16.92 6.78
N GLY A 375 7.24 17.09 6.27
CA GLY A 375 6.08 17.42 7.09
C GLY A 375 5.77 16.37 8.16
N PHE A 376 5.83 15.09 7.82
CA PHE A 376 5.64 13.98 8.79
C PHE A 376 6.70 14.02 9.89
N ASN A 377 7.96 14.20 9.52
CA ASN A 377 9.07 14.30 10.46
C ASN A 377 8.90 15.50 11.41
N ALA A 378 8.45 16.66 10.91
CA ALA A 378 8.17 17.83 11.73
C ALA A 378 7.05 17.59 12.75
N VAL A 379 5.97 16.88 12.34
CA VAL A 379 4.90 16.45 13.24
C VAL A 379 5.45 15.52 14.33
N VAL A 380 6.20 14.49 13.96
CA VAL A 380 6.79 13.53 14.91
C VAL A 380 7.71 14.22 15.92
N GLN A 381 8.61 15.07 15.45
CA GLN A 381 9.50 15.83 16.33
C GLN A 381 8.73 16.69 17.34
N THR A 382 7.65 17.32 16.89
CA THR A 382 6.78 18.10 17.76
C THR A 382 6.08 17.25 18.81
N LEU A 383 5.56 16.08 18.39
CA LEU A 383 4.84 15.17 19.30
C LEU A 383 5.79 14.59 20.38
N VAL A 384 7.02 14.23 20.01
CA VAL A 384 8.03 13.69 20.93
C VAL A 384 8.53 14.75 21.93
N SER A 385 8.63 16.01 21.51
CA SER A 385 9.13 17.10 22.36
C SER A 385 8.12 17.61 23.40
N ARG A 386 6.84 17.22 23.29
CA ARG A 386 5.81 17.64 24.26
C ARG A 386 5.90 16.81 25.52
N PRO A 387 5.83 17.42 26.71
CA PRO A 387 5.69 16.66 27.95
C PRO A 387 4.42 15.81 27.90
N ARG A 388 4.56 14.56 28.35
CA ARG A 388 3.45 13.59 28.44
C ARG A 388 2.43 14.01 29.50
#